data_5d5deb47724b3f593c6f4c11f1128938
#
_entry.id   5d5deb47724b3f593c6f4c11f1128938
#
_cell.length_a   1.000
_cell.length_b   1.000
_cell.length_c   1.000
_cell.angle_alpha   90.00
_cell.angle_beta   90.00
_cell.angle_gamma   90.00
#
_symmetry.space_group_name_H-M   'P 1'
#
loop_
_entity.id
_entity.type
_entity.pdbx_description
1 polymer ?
#
loop_
_entity_poly.entity_id
_entity_poly.type
_entity_poly.pdbx_seq_one_letter_code
_entity_poly.pdbx_strand_id
1 'polypeptide(L)'
;MNQATNANLFSRLFDGLDDPGRLAIETLDGRHISYGELIARAGQIANVLVSRGVKVGDRVAVQVEKSVENLVLYLATVRAGAVYLPLNTAYTLNELDYFITDAEPSLVVCDPTKAEGIATIAAKVKAKVETLGPDGRGSLTEAADQASPAFETIARGNDDLAAILYTSGTTGRSKGAMLSHDNLASNSQTLVDYWRFTDKDVLIHALPIYHTHGLFVASNVTLFARASMIFLPKLDPDLIIRLMARSTVLMGVPTFYTRLLQNPALSKETTGHMRLFVSGSAPLLADTHREWFSRTGHAVLERYGMTETNMNTSNPYDGERVPGAVGYPLPGISVRVTDPETGNEVARETVGMIEVKGPNVFKGYWRMPEKTRSEFRDDGFFITGDLGKIDDKGYVHILGRGKDLVISGGFNVYPKEIESEIDAMDGVVESAVIGVPHADFGEGVTAVVVCHQGAGLSEASVLRGLDGRLAKFKMPKRVFIVDELPRNTMGKVQKNVLRDSYKDIYAKR
;
A
#
# COMPACT_ATOMS: atom_id res chain seq x y z
N MET A 1 16.53 -28.42 -25.47
CA MET A 1 16.54 -26.97 -25.18
C MET A 1 15.46 -26.76 -24.14
N ASN A 2 15.82 -26.45 -22.90
CA ASN A 2 14.82 -26.02 -21.91
C ASN A 2 14.20 -24.73 -22.44
N GLN A 3 12.93 -24.77 -22.81
CA GLN A 3 12.18 -23.52 -22.98
C GLN A 3 12.27 -22.78 -21.67
N ALA A 4 12.94 -21.63 -21.68
CA ALA A 4 12.92 -20.73 -20.52
C ALA A 4 11.45 -20.45 -20.19
N THR A 5 11.04 -20.81 -18.99
CA THR A 5 9.66 -20.63 -18.51
C THR A 5 9.32 -19.14 -18.65
N ASN A 6 8.24 -18.81 -19.34
CA ASN A 6 7.79 -17.43 -19.49
C ASN A 6 7.48 -16.84 -18.10
N ALA A 7 8.28 -15.88 -17.65
CA ALA A 7 8.12 -15.24 -16.35
C ALA A 7 7.11 -14.07 -16.37
N ASN A 8 6.44 -13.82 -17.50
CA ASN A 8 5.43 -12.78 -17.59
C ASN A 8 4.36 -12.99 -16.51
N LEU A 9 4.09 -11.94 -15.75
CA LEU A 9 3.13 -12.00 -14.64
C LEU A 9 1.73 -12.44 -15.10
N PHE A 10 1.32 -12.03 -16.31
CA PHE A 10 0.04 -12.48 -16.87
C PHE A 10 0.01 -14.00 -17.06
N SER A 11 1.08 -14.59 -17.63
CA SER A 11 1.22 -16.04 -17.73
C SER A 11 1.16 -16.70 -16.38
N ARG A 12 1.90 -16.21 -15.40
CA ARG A 12 1.87 -16.77 -14.04
C ARG A 12 0.49 -16.68 -13.38
N LEU A 13 -0.28 -15.61 -13.68
CA LEU A 13 -1.65 -15.44 -13.17
C LEU A 13 -2.65 -16.40 -13.83
N PHE A 14 -2.52 -16.72 -15.11
CA PHE A 14 -3.59 -17.34 -15.89
C PHE A 14 -3.22 -18.67 -16.56
N ASP A 15 -1.94 -18.99 -16.73
CA ASP A 15 -1.55 -20.28 -17.33
C ASP A 15 -2.03 -21.44 -16.43
N GLY A 16 -2.51 -22.51 -17.07
CA GLY A 16 -3.07 -23.66 -16.36
C GLY A 16 -4.47 -23.42 -15.76
N LEU A 17 -5.17 -22.39 -16.19
CA LEU A 17 -6.58 -22.17 -15.81
C LEU A 17 -7.44 -23.31 -16.38
N ASP A 18 -8.06 -24.06 -15.47
CA ASP A 18 -8.87 -25.26 -15.78
C ASP A 18 -10.33 -24.93 -16.13
N ASP A 19 -10.86 -23.84 -15.57
CA ASP A 19 -12.23 -23.38 -15.78
C ASP A 19 -12.28 -21.88 -16.14
N PRO A 20 -12.26 -21.54 -17.45
CA PRO A 20 -12.43 -20.17 -17.90
C PRO A 20 -13.79 -19.55 -17.55
N GLY A 21 -14.82 -20.37 -17.33
CA GLY A 21 -16.16 -19.90 -16.94
C GLY A 21 -16.28 -19.49 -15.47
N ARG A 22 -15.26 -19.80 -14.64
CA ARG A 22 -15.23 -19.43 -13.23
C ARG A 22 -15.37 -17.93 -13.05
N LEU A 23 -16.18 -17.50 -12.07
CA LEU A 23 -16.34 -16.10 -11.70
C LEU A 23 -15.02 -15.53 -11.16
N ALA A 24 -14.56 -14.43 -11.74
CA ALA A 24 -13.42 -13.66 -11.26
C ALA A 24 -13.86 -12.37 -10.55
N ILE A 25 -14.79 -11.63 -11.15
CA ILE A 25 -15.22 -10.33 -10.62
C ILE A 25 -16.75 -10.24 -10.64
N GLU A 26 -17.31 -9.79 -9.53
CA GLU A 26 -18.67 -9.29 -9.42
C GLU A 26 -18.65 -7.79 -9.17
N THR A 27 -19.45 -7.03 -9.91
CA THR A 27 -19.57 -5.57 -9.76
C THR A 27 -20.90 -5.22 -9.06
N LEU A 28 -21.02 -3.97 -8.57
CA LEU A 28 -22.22 -3.50 -7.87
C LEU A 28 -23.46 -3.41 -8.76
N ASP A 29 -23.27 -3.20 -10.06
CA ASP A 29 -24.35 -3.19 -11.06
C ASP A 29 -24.78 -4.61 -11.49
N GLY A 30 -24.26 -5.64 -10.83
CA GLY A 30 -24.63 -7.03 -11.03
C GLY A 30 -23.94 -7.72 -12.22
N ARG A 31 -22.92 -7.11 -12.83
CA ARG A 31 -22.13 -7.80 -13.85
C ARG A 31 -21.26 -8.88 -13.19
N HIS A 32 -21.28 -10.05 -13.80
CA HIS A 32 -20.41 -11.18 -13.45
C HIS A 32 -19.40 -11.36 -14.58
N ILE A 33 -18.12 -11.24 -14.28
CA ILE A 33 -17.04 -11.36 -15.23
C ILE A 33 -16.25 -12.62 -14.90
N SER A 34 -16.19 -13.54 -15.84
CA SER A 34 -15.42 -14.79 -15.73
C SER A 34 -13.91 -14.56 -15.98
N TYR A 35 -13.09 -15.52 -15.60
CA TYR A 35 -11.67 -15.52 -15.93
C TYR A 35 -11.43 -15.50 -17.44
N GLY A 36 -12.25 -16.23 -18.22
CA GLY A 36 -12.18 -16.23 -19.68
C GLY A 36 -12.47 -14.88 -20.27
N GLU A 37 -13.48 -14.17 -19.77
CA GLU A 37 -13.80 -12.80 -20.21
C GLU A 37 -12.69 -11.81 -19.85
N LEU A 38 -12.07 -11.92 -18.67
CA LEU A 38 -10.90 -11.11 -18.31
C LEU A 38 -9.72 -11.33 -19.28
N ILE A 39 -9.43 -12.59 -19.60
CA ILE A 39 -8.35 -12.97 -20.53
C ILE A 39 -8.64 -12.43 -21.93
N ALA A 40 -9.88 -12.60 -22.41
CA ALA A 40 -10.30 -12.12 -23.72
C ALA A 40 -10.21 -10.58 -23.81
N ARG A 41 -10.73 -9.89 -22.78
CA ARG A 41 -10.69 -8.42 -22.73
C ARG A 41 -9.26 -7.88 -22.60
N ALA A 42 -8.42 -8.54 -21.81
CA ALA A 42 -6.99 -8.22 -21.77
C ALA A 42 -6.29 -8.40 -23.11
N GLY A 43 -6.70 -9.38 -23.91
CA GLY A 43 -6.21 -9.56 -25.29
C GLY A 43 -6.62 -8.42 -26.22
N GLN A 44 -7.88 -7.99 -26.15
CA GLN A 44 -8.38 -6.86 -26.93
C GLN A 44 -7.62 -5.57 -26.62
N ILE A 45 -7.46 -5.23 -25.32
CA ILE A 45 -6.72 -4.03 -24.91
C ILE A 45 -5.24 -4.16 -25.26
N ALA A 46 -4.61 -5.33 -25.13
CA ALA A 46 -3.21 -5.54 -25.53
C ALA A 46 -3.00 -5.28 -27.03
N ASN A 47 -3.92 -5.73 -27.88
CA ASN A 47 -3.91 -5.41 -29.32
C ASN A 47 -4.01 -3.90 -29.58
N VAL A 48 -4.86 -3.20 -28.81
CA VAL A 48 -4.94 -1.73 -28.92
C VAL A 48 -3.62 -1.09 -28.51
N LEU A 49 -3.03 -1.47 -27.37
CA LEU A 49 -1.74 -0.94 -26.92
C LEU A 49 -0.66 -1.06 -28.01
N VAL A 50 -0.53 -2.26 -28.60
CA VAL A 50 0.43 -2.51 -29.70
C VAL A 50 0.10 -1.66 -30.93
N SER A 51 -1.18 -1.53 -31.32
CA SER A 51 -1.59 -0.69 -32.45
C SER A 51 -1.31 0.79 -32.24
N ARG A 52 -1.29 1.24 -30.97
CA ARG A 52 -0.86 2.58 -30.58
C ARG A 52 0.66 2.74 -30.55
N GLY A 53 1.41 1.69 -30.80
CA GLY A 53 2.87 1.70 -30.90
C GLY A 53 3.57 1.42 -29.57
N VAL A 54 2.87 0.93 -28.55
CA VAL A 54 3.48 0.46 -27.32
C VAL A 54 4.34 -0.76 -27.61
N LYS A 55 5.58 -0.73 -27.19
CA LYS A 55 6.58 -1.78 -27.37
C LYS A 55 6.91 -2.45 -26.05
N VAL A 56 7.57 -3.59 -26.12
CA VAL A 56 8.09 -4.30 -24.95
C VAL A 56 9.01 -3.37 -24.13
N GLY A 57 8.74 -3.27 -22.82
CA GLY A 57 9.47 -2.41 -21.90
C GLY A 57 9.03 -0.93 -21.90
N ASP A 58 8.13 -0.53 -22.78
CA ASP A 58 7.55 0.82 -22.77
C ASP A 58 6.65 1.01 -21.54
N ARG A 59 6.58 2.24 -21.03
CA ARG A 59 5.70 2.60 -19.92
C ARG A 59 4.33 3.02 -20.44
N VAL A 60 3.29 2.49 -19.81
CA VAL A 60 1.90 2.94 -19.99
C VAL A 60 1.47 3.63 -18.71
N ALA A 61 1.40 4.95 -18.72
CA ALA A 61 0.96 5.74 -17.57
C ALA A 61 -0.57 5.77 -17.51
N VAL A 62 -1.13 5.53 -16.31
CA VAL A 62 -2.58 5.36 -16.15
C VAL A 62 -3.09 6.19 -14.98
N GLN A 63 -3.91 7.21 -15.27
CA GLN A 63 -4.60 8.01 -14.26
C GLN A 63 -6.11 7.98 -14.50
N VAL A 64 -6.74 6.91 -14.08
CA VAL A 64 -8.17 6.68 -14.24
C VAL A 64 -8.77 6.14 -12.94
N GLU A 65 -10.06 6.35 -12.76
CA GLU A 65 -10.78 5.81 -11.61
C GLU A 65 -10.80 4.28 -11.62
N LYS A 66 -11.03 3.71 -10.44
CA LYS A 66 -11.12 2.27 -10.27
C LYS A 66 -12.33 1.72 -11.02
N SER A 67 -12.07 0.85 -11.99
CA SER A 67 -13.08 0.11 -12.76
C SER A 67 -12.50 -1.26 -13.14
N VAL A 68 -13.35 -2.16 -13.62
CA VAL A 68 -12.91 -3.46 -14.16
C VAL A 68 -11.99 -3.21 -15.34
N GLU A 69 -12.32 -2.28 -16.19
CA GLU A 69 -11.54 -1.91 -17.39
C GLU A 69 -10.14 -1.40 -17.04
N ASN A 70 -10.01 -0.66 -15.91
CA ASN A 70 -8.69 -0.26 -15.40
C ASN A 70 -7.87 -1.47 -14.92
N LEU A 71 -8.47 -2.42 -14.22
CA LEU A 71 -7.79 -3.66 -13.84
C LEU A 71 -7.39 -4.48 -15.07
N VAL A 72 -8.27 -4.56 -16.08
CA VAL A 72 -7.96 -5.25 -17.35
C VAL A 72 -6.84 -4.52 -18.10
N LEU A 73 -6.79 -3.19 -18.07
CA LEU A 73 -5.69 -2.41 -18.66
C LEU A 73 -4.34 -2.75 -18.02
N TYR A 74 -4.30 -2.94 -16.69
CA TYR A 74 -3.10 -3.45 -16.01
C TYR A 74 -2.70 -4.82 -16.55
N LEU A 75 -3.63 -5.76 -16.60
CA LEU A 75 -3.39 -7.12 -17.11
C LEU A 75 -2.93 -7.11 -18.59
N ALA A 76 -3.55 -6.29 -19.41
CA ALA A 76 -3.20 -6.13 -20.82
C ALA A 76 -1.79 -5.54 -21.02
N THR A 77 -1.43 -4.56 -20.19
CA THR A 77 -0.11 -3.92 -20.22
C THR A 77 0.99 -4.92 -19.93
N VAL A 78 0.87 -5.69 -18.84
CA VAL A 78 1.87 -6.72 -18.51
C VAL A 78 1.85 -7.86 -19.52
N ARG A 79 0.70 -8.23 -20.07
CA ARG A 79 0.55 -9.24 -21.13
C ARG A 79 1.31 -8.85 -22.39
N ALA A 80 1.24 -7.57 -22.78
CA ALA A 80 1.98 -7.00 -23.89
C ALA A 80 3.48 -6.82 -23.62
N GLY A 81 3.98 -7.19 -22.46
CA GLY A 81 5.37 -7.02 -22.03
C GLY A 81 5.77 -5.58 -21.77
N ALA A 82 4.80 -4.68 -21.61
CA ALA A 82 4.99 -3.28 -21.26
C ALA A 82 4.95 -3.08 -19.73
N VAL A 83 5.34 -1.90 -19.26
CA VAL A 83 5.47 -1.55 -17.86
C VAL A 83 4.28 -0.70 -17.43
N TYR A 84 3.47 -1.20 -16.50
CA TYR A 84 2.31 -0.49 -15.97
C TYR A 84 2.73 0.58 -14.96
N LEU A 85 2.25 1.81 -15.15
CA LEU A 85 2.59 2.94 -14.31
C LEU A 85 1.29 3.61 -13.80
N PRO A 86 0.69 3.09 -12.70
CA PRO A 86 -0.51 3.68 -12.14
C PRO A 86 -0.21 4.98 -11.41
N LEU A 87 -1.05 5.99 -11.64
CA LEU A 87 -0.98 7.30 -11.01
C LEU A 87 -2.24 7.55 -10.20
N ASN A 88 -2.08 8.15 -9.03
CA ASN A 88 -3.20 8.52 -8.17
C ASN A 88 -4.13 9.50 -8.89
N THR A 89 -5.43 9.23 -8.87
CA THR A 89 -6.44 10.07 -9.52
C THR A 89 -6.55 11.48 -8.92
N ALA A 90 -6.08 11.66 -7.69
CA ALA A 90 -6.02 12.95 -7.02
C ALA A 90 -4.84 13.85 -7.47
N TYR A 91 -3.86 13.31 -8.22
CA TYR A 91 -2.75 14.13 -8.69
C TYR A 91 -3.22 15.22 -9.65
N THR A 92 -2.70 16.43 -9.41
CA THR A 92 -2.92 17.60 -10.25
C THR A 92 -2.13 17.50 -11.56
N LEU A 93 -2.48 18.32 -12.55
CA LEU A 93 -1.73 18.39 -13.80
C LEU A 93 -0.25 18.76 -13.59
N ASN A 94 0.06 19.57 -12.59
CA ASN A 94 1.43 19.95 -12.26
C ASN A 94 2.25 18.75 -11.73
N GLU A 95 1.64 17.89 -10.91
CA GLU A 95 2.27 16.67 -10.45
C GLU A 95 2.41 15.65 -11.57
N LEU A 96 1.39 15.54 -12.44
CA LEU A 96 1.42 14.67 -13.61
C LEU A 96 2.50 15.08 -14.61
N ASP A 97 2.78 16.36 -14.75
CA ASP A 97 3.87 16.84 -15.60
C ASP A 97 5.21 16.24 -15.17
N TYR A 98 5.46 16.19 -13.85
CA TYR A 98 6.65 15.54 -13.32
C TYR A 98 6.68 14.03 -13.64
N PHE A 99 5.62 13.29 -13.30
CA PHE A 99 5.60 11.84 -13.48
C PHE A 99 5.70 11.41 -14.94
N ILE A 100 5.00 12.11 -15.83
CA ILE A 100 4.99 11.80 -17.27
C ILE A 100 6.34 12.16 -17.90
N THR A 101 6.93 13.30 -17.52
CA THR A 101 8.25 13.70 -18.05
C THR A 101 9.38 12.83 -17.52
N ASP A 102 9.31 12.38 -16.29
CA ASP A 102 10.34 11.50 -15.69
C ASP A 102 10.25 10.07 -16.25
N ALA A 103 9.04 9.51 -16.33
CA ALA A 103 8.83 8.15 -16.82
C ALA A 103 8.90 8.01 -18.34
N GLU A 104 8.65 9.08 -19.11
CA GLU A 104 8.57 9.06 -20.58
C GLU A 104 7.73 7.89 -21.11
N PRO A 105 6.44 7.80 -20.77
CA PRO A 105 5.59 6.74 -21.27
C PRO A 105 5.38 6.88 -22.78
N SER A 106 5.14 5.76 -23.48
CA SER A 106 4.71 5.78 -24.88
C SER A 106 3.21 6.03 -25.03
N LEU A 107 2.44 5.71 -23.98
CA LEU A 107 1.00 5.92 -23.90
C LEU A 107 0.60 6.43 -22.51
N VAL A 108 -0.32 7.39 -22.50
CA VAL A 108 -1.01 7.83 -21.27
C VAL A 108 -2.49 7.51 -21.42
N VAL A 109 -3.06 6.84 -20.42
CA VAL A 109 -4.51 6.61 -20.34
C VAL A 109 -5.07 7.44 -19.20
N CYS A 110 -6.06 8.28 -19.49
CA CYS A 110 -6.60 9.22 -18.51
C CYS A 110 -8.13 9.33 -18.55
N ASP A 111 -8.67 9.94 -17.50
CA ASP A 111 -10.09 10.32 -17.51
C ASP A 111 -10.39 11.29 -18.67
N PRO A 112 -11.51 11.12 -19.40
CA PRO A 112 -11.89 12.02 -20.49
C PRO A 112 -11.90 13.51 -20.10
N THR A 113 -12.27 13.83 -18.88
CA THR A 113 -12.33 15.22 -18.38
C THR A 113 -10.96 15.88 -18.24
N LYS A 114 -9.88 15.09 -18.16
CA LYS A 114 -8.49 15.55 -18.03
C LYS A 114 -7.70 15.46 -19.35
N ALA A 115 -8.31 14.94 -20.42
CA ALA A 115 -7.61 14.58 -21.65
C ALA A 115 -6.85 15.76 -22.29
N GLU A 116 -7.44 16.94 -22.36
CA GLU A 116 -6.82 18.13 -22.96
C GLU A 116 -5.56 18.57 -22.22
N GLY A 117 -5.65 18.66 -20.87
CA GLY A 117 -4.49 19.01 -20.04
C GLY A 117 -3.37 17.98 -20.11
N ILE A 118 -3.74 16.69 -20.08
CA ILE A 118 -2.78 15.58 -20.19
C ILE A 118 -2.16 15.49 -21.57
N ALA A 119 -2.90 15.76 -22.65
CA ALA A 119 -2.35 15.77 -24.02
C ALA A 119 -1.23 16.81 -24.16
N THR A 120 -1.37 17.98 -23.53
CA THR A 120 -0.32 19.01 -23.50
C THR A 120 0.95 18.52 -22.83
N ILE A 121 0.82 17.77 -21.73
CA ILE A 121 1.97 17.17 -21.01
C ILE A 121 2.58 16.02 -21.83
N ALA A 122 1.74 15.12 -22.30
CA ALA A 122 2.13 13.94 -23.08
C ALA A 122 2.92 14.31 -24.36
N ALA A 123 2.56 15.43 -24.99
CA ALA A 123 3.27 15.95 -26.18
C ALA A 123 4.75 16.23 -25.91
N LYS A 124 5.15 16.60 -24.68
CA LYS A 124 6.55 16.86 -24.29
C LYS A 124 7.43 15.63 -24.45
N VAL A 125 6.86 14.44 -24.24
CA VAL A 125 7.54 13.14 -24.34
C VAL A 125 7.08 12.32 -25.56
N LYS A 126 6.28 12.92 -26.44
CA LYS A 126 5.70 12.27 -27.64
C LYS A 126 4.83 11.07 -27.32
N ALA A 127 4.23 11.03 -26.13
CA ALA A 127 3.29 9.98 -25.75
C ALA A 127 1.93 10.19 -26.44
N LYS A 128 1.29 9.09 -26.82
CA LYS A 128 -0.11 9.10 -27.24
C LYS A 128 -1.02 9.18 -26.01
N VAL A 129 -2.25 9.63 -26.21
CA VAL A 129 -3.26 9.71 -25.15
C VAL A 129 -4.49 8.93 -25.56
N GLU A 130 -4.97 8.08 -24.70
CA GLU A 130 -6.26 7.40 -24.75
C GLU A 130 -7.08 7.75 -23.50
N THR A 131 -8.38 7.62 -23.60
CA THR A 131 -9.28 7.92 -22.48
C THR A 131 -9.96 6.67 -21.95
N LEU A 132 -10.22 6.68 -20.63
CA LEU A 132 -11.01 5.67 -19.92
C LEU A 132 -11.72 6.34 -18.76
N GLY A 133 -13.03 6.45 -18.84
CA GLY A 133 -13.87 7.04 -17.78
C GLY A 133 -14.18 6.07 -16.63
N PRO A 134 -14.77 6.59 -15.54
CA PRO A 134 -15.15 5.78 -14.38
C PRO A 134 -16.25 4.75 -14.68
N ASP A 135 -17.02 4.96 -15.75
CA ASP A 135 -18.04 4.03 -16.28
C ASP A 135 -17.45 2.94 -17.20
N GLY A 136 -16.12 2.92 -17.35
CA GLY A 136 -15.42 1.97 -18.21
C GLY A 136 -15.44 2.36 -19.70
N ARG A 137 -15.93 3.55 -20.06
CA ARG A 137 -16.02 4.02 -21.45
C ARG A 137 -14.92 5.01 -21.79
N GLY A 138 -14.53 5.03 -23.05
CA GLY A 138 -13.53 5.96 -23.59
C GLY A 138 -12.88 5.44 -24.86
N SER A 139 -12.01 6.23 -25.46
CA SER A 139 -11.37 5.88 -26.73
C SER A 139 -10.61 4.54 -26.66
N LEU A 140 -10.02 4.20 -25.49
CA LEU A 140 -9.36 2.92 -25.29
C LEU A 140 -10.32 1.73 -25.44
N THR A 141 -11.47 1.79 -24.77
CA THR A 141 -12.45 0.68 -24.76
C THR A 141 -13.24 0.61 -26.05
N GLU A 142 -13.54 1.75 -26.70
CA GLU A 142 -14.12 1.80 -28.02
C GLU A 142 -13.22 1.13 -29.07
N ALA A 143 -11.91 1.38 -29.02
CA ALA A 143 -10.94 0.71 -29.89
C ALA A 143 -10.83 -0.80 -29.55
N ALA A 144 -10.88 -1.15 -28.27
CA ALA A 144 -10.81 -2.54 -27.82
C ALA A 144 -12.02 -3.36 -28.27
N ASP A 145 -13.21 -2.77 -28.36
CA ASP A 145 -14.43 -3.44 -28.82
C ASP A 145 -14.34 -3.91 -30.28
N GLN A 146 -13.45 -3.28 -31.05
CA GLN A 146 -13.17 -3.64 -32.47
C GLN A 146 -11.93 -4.54 -32.61
N ALA A 147 -11.19 -4.79 -31.51
CA ALA A 147 -9.95 -5.55 -31.54
C ALA A 147 -10.18 -7.05 -31.28
N SER A 148 -9.31 -7.89 -31.83
CA SER A 148 -9.32 -9.33 -31.57
C SER A 148 -9.09 -9.62 -30.09
N PRO A 149 -9.80 -10.55 -29.46
CA PRO A 149 -9.48 -11.05 -28.12
C PRO A 149 -8.24 -11.95 -28.09
N ALA A 150 -7.83 -12.47 -29.25
CA ALA A 150 -6.63 -13.31 -29.37
C ALA A 150 -5.38 -12.43 -29.29
N PHE A 151 -4.52 -12.72 -28.33
CA PHE A 151 -3.23 -12.08 -28.17
C PHE A 151 -2.24 -13.08 -27.55
N GLU A 152 -1.10 -13.28 -28.17
CA GLU A 152 -0.04 -14.12 -27.61
C GLU A 152 0.71 -13.33 -26.53
N THR A 153 0.77 -13.88 -25.30
CA THR A 153 1.45 -13.24 -24.19
C THR A 153 2.95 -13.12 -24.47
N ILE A 154 3.46 -11.91 -24.44
CA ILE A 154 4.87 -11.63 -24.71
C ILE A 154 5.74 -12.26 -23.62
N ALA A 155 6.70 -13.09 -24.00
CA ALA A 155 7.61 -13.72 -23.05
C ALA A 155 8.51 -12.68 -22.36
N ARG A 156 8.63 -12.81 -21.04
CA ARG A 156 9.46 -11.92 -20.20
C ARG A 156 10.37 -12.75 -19.28
N GLY A 157 11.51 -12.18 -18.93
CA GLY A 157 12.41 -12.70 -17.90
C GLY A 157 11.95 -12.31 -16.49
N ASN A 158 12.49 -12.98 -15.49
CA ASN A 158 12.18 -12.71 -14.08
C ASN A 158 12.46 -11.26 -13.67
N ASP A 159 13.56 -10.70 -14.16
CA ASP A 159 14.03 -9.36 -13.81
C ASP A 159 13.50 -8.26 -14.71
N ASP A 160 12.74 -8.60 -15.76
CA ASP A 160 12.09 -7.62 -16.61
C ASP A 160 11.00 -6.86 -15.83
N LEU A 161 10.89 -5.55 -16.08
CA LEU A 161 9.96 -4.71 -15.36
C LEU A 161 8.51 -4.98 -15.78
N ALA A 162 7.64 -5.12 -14.78
CA ALA A 162 6.19 -5.22 -14.92
C ALA A 162 5.48 -3.92 -14.53
N ALA A 163 6.02 -3.18 -13.55
CA ALA A 163 5.43 -1.94 -13.09
C ALA A 163 6.47 -0.96 -12.56
N ILE A 164 6.10 0.33 -12.59
CA ILE A 164 6.79 1.41 -11.85
C ILE A 164 5.74 2.12 -11.01
N LEU A 165 5.95 2.20 -9.70
CA LEU A 165 5.11 2.97 -8.79
C LEU A 165 5.89 4.13 -8.19
N TYR A 166 5.36 5.34 -8.33
CA TYR A 166 5.96 6.51 -7.68
C TYR A 166 5.60 6.55 -6.20
N THR A 167 6.64 6.64 -5.37
CA THR A 167 6.50 6.79 -3.92
C THR A 167 6.62 8.25 -3.55
N SER A 168 5.81 8.72 -2.61
CA SER A 168 6.01 10.04 -2.02
C SER A 168 7.32 10.03 -1.22
N GLY A 169 8.38 10.50 -1.85
CA GLY A 169 9.68 10.64 -1.22
C GLY A 169 9.60 11.56 -0.01
N THR A 170 10.32 11.20 1.03
CA THR A 170 10.34 11.93 2.30
C THR A 170 11.30 13.12 2.29
N THR A 171 12.12 13.22 1.24
CA THR A 171 13.24 14.18 1.14
C THR A 171 13.35 14.80 -0.26
N GLY A 172 12.22 15.06 -0.93
CA GLY A 172 12.26 15.64 -2.26
C GLY A 172 11.21 15.09 -3.22
N ARG A 173 11.55 15.02 -4.49
CA ARG A 173 10.65 14.52 -5.55
C ARG A 173 10.34 13.04 -5.36
N SER A 174 9.13 12.64 -5.73
CA SER A 174 8.71 11.24 -5.76
C SER A 174 9.65 10.40 -6.61
N LYS A 175 9.89 9.15 -6.19
CA LYS A 175 10.79 8.21 -6.84
C LYS A 175 10.02 7.06 -7.42
N GLY A 176 10.29 6.67 -8.65
CA GLY A 176 9.65 5.53 -9.31
C GLY A 176 10.31 4.21 -8.90
N ALA A 177 9.64 3.42 -8.05
CA ALA A 177 10.12 2.10 -7.68
C ALA A 177 9.87 1.10 -8.82
N MET A 178 10.94 0.45 -9.30
CA MET A 178 10.91 -0.50 -10.41
C MET A 178 10.61 -1.92 -9.90
N LEU A 179 9.48 -2.47 -10.29
CA LEU A 179 9.03 -3.81 -9.88
C LEU A 179 9.06 -4.77 -11.07
N SER A 180 9.78 -5.87 -10.92
CA SER A 180 9.86 -6.89 -11.96
C SER A 180 8.66 -7.85 -11.93
N HIS A 181 8.51 -8.63 -12.98
CA HIS A 181 7.52 -9.70 -13.03
C HIS A 181 7.69 -10.67 -11.85
N ASP A 182 8.92 -11.02 -11.49
CA ASP A 182 9.19 -11.93 -10.37
C ASP A 182 8.94 -11.29 -9.00
N ASN A 183 9.26 -9.99 -8.82
CA ASN A 183 8.94 -9.30 -7.57
C ASN A 183 7.44 -9.40 -7.24
N LEU A 184 6.58 -9.20 -8.25
CA LEU A 184 5.12 -9.25 -8.08
C LEU A 184 4.60 -10.68 -7.95
N ALA A 185 5.07 -11.59 -8.80
CA ALA A 185 4.58 -12.96 -8.85
C ALA A 185 4.98 -13.76 -7.60
N SER A 186 6.26 -13.71 -7.20
CA SER A 186 6.76 -14.45 -6.04
C SER A 186 6.07 -14.00 -4.74
N ASN A 187 5.91 -12.70 -4.56
CA ASN A 187 5.23 -12.16 -3.38
C ASN A 187 3.74 -12.56 -3.36
N SER A 188 3.05 -12.46 -4.50
CA SER A 188 1.64 -12.85 -4.59
C SER A 188 1.45 -14.34 -4.31
N GLN A 189 2.29 -15.21 -4.87
CA GLN A 189 2.24 -16.65 -4.60
C GLN A 189 2.50 -16.95 -3.12
N THR A 190 3.53 -16.32 -2.53
CA THR A 190 3.83 -16.48 -1.09
C THR A 190 2.61 -16.10 -0.23
N LEU A 191 1.90 -15.03 -0.59
CA LEU A 191 0.71 -14.60 0.15
C LEU A 191 -0.49 -15.54 -0.05
N VAL A 192 -0.67 -16.11 -1.26
CA VAL A 192 -1.68 -17.16 -1.49
C VAL A 192 -1.47 -18.32 -0.53
N ASP A 193 -0.24 -18.83 -0.46
CA ASP A 193 0.10 -19.98 0.38
C ASP A 193 0.01 -19.61 1.88
N TYR A 194 0.59 -18.49 2.28
CA TYR A 194 0.68 -18.09 3.68
C TYR A 194 -0.67 -17.70 4.29
N TRP A 195 -1.57 -17.09 3.50
CA TRP A 195 -2.93 -16.74 3.91
C TRP A 195 -3.96 -17.80 3.53
N ARG A 196 -3.51 -18.93 2.97
CA ARG A 196 -4.34 -20.06 2.55
C ARG A 196 -5.48 -19.65 1.63
N PHE A 197 -5.19 -18.82 0.65
CA PHE A 197 -6.17 -18.49 -0.36
C PHE A 197 -6.46 -19.67 -1.26
N THR A 198 -7.74 -19.85 -1.58
CA THR A 198 -8.24 -20.89 -2.46
C THR A 198 -9.23 -20.31 -3.47
N ASP A 199 -9.60 -21.11 -4.44
CA ASP A 199 -10.60 -20.82 -5.45
C ASP A 199 -12.03 -20.63 -4.89
N LYS A 200 -12.24 -20.95 -3.61
CA LYS A 200 -13.52 -20.77 -2.89
C LYS A 200 -13.62 -19.42 -2.21
N ASP A 201 -12.55 -18.65 -2.21
CA ASP A 201 -12.55 -17.35 -1.56
C ASP A 201 -13.27 -16.28 -2.37
N VAL A 202 -13.92 -15.39 -1.63
CA VAL A 202 -14.58 -14.19 -2.15
C VAL A 202 -14.05 -12.98 -1.41
N LEU A 203 -13.24 -12.17 -2.10
CA LEU A 203 -12.66 -10.96 -1.54
C LEU A 203 -13.61 -9.77 -1.71
N ILE A 204 -13.92 -9.05 -0.64
CA ILE A 204 -14.47 -7.69 -0.74
C ILE A 204 -13.32 -6.75 -1.08
N HIS A 205 -13.27 -6.27 -2.32
CA HIS A 205 -12.19 -5.45 -2.83
C HIS A 205 -12.59 -3.98 -2.94
N ALA A 206 -12.40 -3.20 -1.85
CA ALA A 206 -12.70 -1.77 -1.80
C ALA A 206 -11.44 -0.87 -1.86
N LEU A 207 -10.25 -1.45 -1.95
CA LEU A 207 -8.98 -0.72 -2.01
C LEU A 207 -8.75 -0.07 -3.38
N PRO A 208 -8.06 1.09 -3.45
CA PRO A 208 -7.67 1.70 -4.73
C PRO A 208 -6.63 0.83 -5.45
N ILE A 209 -6.70 0.76 -6.78
CA ILE A 209 -5.81 -0.06 -7.62
C ILE A 209 -4.67 0.73 -8.28
N TYR A 210 -4.40 1.94 -7.84
CA TYR A 210 -3.18 2.68 -8.17
C TYR A 210 -2.07 2.49 -7.12
N HIS A 211 -2.31 1.65 -6.11
CA HIS A 211 -1.40 1.40 -5.01
C HIS A 211 -1.14 -0.10 -4.82
N THR A 212 0.06 -0.45 -4.34
CA THR A 212 0.51 -1.84 -4.12
C THR A 212 -0.53 -2.70 -3.41
N HIS A 213 -1.15 -2.21 -2.33
CA HIS A 213 -2.11 -3.00 -1.55
C HIS A 213 -3.32 -3.45 -2.37
N GLY A 214 -3.95 -2.54 -3.11
CA GLY A 214 -5.14 -2.87 -3.91
C GLY A 214 -4.78 -3.62 -5.19
N LEU A 215 -3.72 -3.18 -5.90
CA LEU A 215 -3.37 -3.75 -7.20
C LEU A 215 -2.60 -5.06 -7.09
N PHE A 216 -1.47 -5.07 -6.35
CA PHE A 216 -0.57 -6.22 -6.35
C PHE A 216 -0.87 -7.21 -5.23
N VAL A 217 -1.39 -6.75 -4.10
CA VAL A 217 -1.77 -7.68 -3.03
C VAL A 217 -3.20 -8.17 -3.24
N ALA A 218 -4.20 -7.30 -3.15
CA ALA A 218 -5.59 -7.72 -3.20
C ALA A 218 -5.96 -8.38 -4.54
N SER A 219 -5.67 -7.71 -5.68
CA SER A 219 -6.04 -8.25 -7.00
C SER A 219 -5.20 -9.48 -7.39
N ASN A 220 -3.86 -9.40 -7.31
CA ASN A 220 -3.04 -10.52 -7.76
C ASN A 220 -3.23 -11.78 -6.91
N VAL A 221 -3.29 -11.65 -5.56
CA VAL A 221 -3.52 -12.82 -4.68
C VAL A 221 -4.84 -13.51 -5.02
N THR A 222 -5.91 -12.72 -5.25
CA THR A 222 -7.20 -13.29 -5.66
C THR A 222 -7.11 -14.01 -7.01
N LEU A 223 -6.45 -13.39 -8.00
CA LEU A 223 -6.31 -13.99 -9.33
C LEU A 223 -5.40 -15.22 -9.33
N PHE A 224 -4.30 -15.23 -8.57
CA PHE A 224 -3.43 -16.40 -8.41
C PHE A 224 -4.17 -17.58 -7.79
N ALA A 225 -4.99 -17.32 -6.79
CA ALA A 225 -5.78 -18.35 -6.11
C ALA A 225 -6.99 -18.85 -6.93
N ARG A 226 -7.26 -18.28 -8.11
CA ARG A 226 -8.48 -18.54 -8.88
C ARG A 226 -9.75 -18.20 -8.10
N ALA A 227 -9.65 -17.33 -7.11
CA ALA A 227 -10.73 -16.84 -6.27
C ALA A 227 -11.57 -15.77 -6.99
N SER A 228 -12.64 -15.33 -6.38
CA SER A 228 -13.46 -14.22 -6.90
C SER A 228 -13.34 -12.97 -6.04
N MET A 229 -13.70 -11.83 -6.60
CA MET A 229 -13.77 -10.58 -5.86
C MET A 229 -15.06 -9.81 -6.16
N ILE A 230 -15.64 -9.24 -5.11
CA ILE A 230 -16.69 -8.23 -5.24
C ILE A 230 -15.98 -6.87 -5.32
N PHE A 231 -16.03 -6.27 -6.50
CA PHE A 231 -15.19 -5.13 -6.86
C PHE A 231 -15.92 -3.82 -6.63
N LEU A 232 -15.60 -3.18 -5.50
CA LEU A 232 -16.21 -1.93 -5.07
C LEU A 232 -15.37 -0.73 -5.51
N PRO A 233 -15.96 0.37 -5.97
CA PRO A 233 -15.21 1.56 -6.35
C PRO A 233 -14.47 2.20 -5.17
N LYS A 234 -15.06 2.16 -3.98
CA LYS A 234 -14.53 2.75 -2.75
C LYS A 234 -15.12 2.07 -1.50
N LEU A 235 -14.61 2.48 -0.33
CA LEU A 235 -15.16 2.07 0.97
C LEU A 235 -16.59 2.57 1.14
N ASP A 236 -17.49 1.65 1.42
CA ASP A 236 -18.87 1.87 1.88
C ASP A 236 -19.14 0.90 3.04
N PRO A 237 -19.13 1.37 4.30
CA PRO A 237 -19.26 0.49 5.45
C PRO A 237 -20.56 -0.30 5.51
N ASP A 238 -21.68 0.30 5.17
CA ASP A 238 -22.99 -0.37 5.18
C ASP A 238 -23.04 -1.49 4.15
N LEU A 239 -22.54 -1.20 2.95
CA LEU A 239 -22.47 -2.17 1.88
C LEU A 239 -21.51 -3.32 2.21
N ILE A 240 -20.33 -3.01 2.72
CA ILE A 240 -19.32 -4.01 3.09
C ILE A 240 -19.88 -4.98 4.13
N ILE A 241 -20.56 -4.48 5.19
CA ILE A 241 -21.16 -5.35 6.22
C ILE A 241 -22.22 -6.28 5.62
N ARG A 242 -23.05 -5.78 4.72
CA ARG A 242 -24.04 -6.65 4.02
C ARG A 242 -23.37 -7.71 3.15
N LEU A 243 -22.23 -7.38 2.52
CA LEU A 243 -21.49 -8.30 1.66
C LEU A 243 -20.73 -9.38 2.43
N MET A 244 -20.40 -9.15 3.71
CA MET A 244 -19.71 -10.14 4.55
C MET A 244 -20.46 -11.47 4.65
N ALA A 245 -21.79 -11.47 4.56
CA ALA A 245 -22.59 -12.69 4.60
C ALA A 245 -22.30 -13.69 3.45
N ARG A 246 -21.69 -13.24 2.35
CA ARG A 246 -21.35 -14.06 1.18
C ARG A 246 -19.91 -13.89 0.72
N SER A 247 -19.07 -13.34 1.58
CA SER A 247 -17.65 -13.12 1.33
C SER A 247 -16.81 -13.83 2.39
N THR A 248 -15.55 -14.08 2.08
CA THR A 248 -14.64 -14.79 3.00
C THR A 248 -13.48 -13.93 3.48
N VAL A 249 -13.12 -12.90 2.71
CA VAL A 249 -11.94 -12.07 2.97
C VAL A 249 -12.26 -10.59 2.80
N LEU A 250 -11.73 -9.77 3.71
CA LEU A 250 -11.65 -8.33 3.56
C LEU A 250 -10.19 -7.88 3.72
N MET A 251 -9.67 -7.15 2.76
CA MET A 251 -8.39 -6.43 2.87
C MET A 251 -8.65 -4.94 2.97
N GLY A 252 -8.07 -4.30 3.98
CA GLY A 252 -8.28 -2.89 4.23
C GLY A 252 -7.05 -2.18 4.82
N VAL A 253 -7.15 -0.87 4.89
CA VAL A 253 -6.26 -0.02 5.68
C VAL A 253 -6.90 0.21 7.05
N PRO A 254 -6.16 0.68 8.09
CA PRO A 254 -6.72 0.87 9.44
C PRO A 254 -8.03 1.68 9.46
N THR A 255 -8.17 2.71 8.62
CA THR A 255 -9.39 3.51 8.54
C THR A 255 -10.62 2.72 8.06
N PHE A 256 -10.45 1.59 7.37
CA PHE A 256 -11.59 0.69 7.06
C PHE A 256 -12.16 0.11 8.35
N TYR A 257 -11.29 -0.38 9.22
CA TYR A 257 -11.67 -1.00 10.49
C TYR A 257 -12.31 -0.01 11.45
N THR A 258 -11.74 1.20 11.60
CA THR A 258 -12.32 2.23 12.46
C THR A 258 -13.71 2.68 11.97
N ARG A 259 -13.90 2.82 10.65
CA ARG A 259 -15.22 3.18 10.09
C ARG A 259 -16.25 2.04 10.19
N LEU A 260 -15.82 0.79 9.99
CA LEU A 260 -16.70 -0.37 10.17
C LEU A 260 -17.10 -0.53 11.64
N LEU A 261 -16.21 -0.27 12.59
CA LEU A 261 -16.51 -0.27 14.03
C LEU A 261 -17.54 0.80 14.45
N GLN A 262 -17.66 1.91 13.72
CA GLN A 262 -18.69 2.91 13.97
C GLN A 262 -20.09 2.43 13.57
N ASN A 263 -20.19 1.36 12.77
CA ASN A 263 -21.46 0.85 12.30
C ASN A 263 -22.05 -0.15 13.30
N PRO A 264 -23.28 0.11 13.83
CA PRO A 264 -23.90 -0.76 14.82
C PRO A 264 -24.27 -2.16 14.29
N ALA A 265 -24.37 -2.33 12.98
CA ALA A 265 -24.66 -3.62 12.35
C ALA A 265 -23.47 -4.59 12.35
N LEU A 266 -22.25 -4.10 12.61
CA LEU A 266 -21.08 -4.97 12.70
C LEU A 266 -21.16 -5.84 13.96
N SER A 267 -21.15 -7.16 13.82
CA SER A 267 -21.29 -8.12 14.91
C SER A 267 -20.64 -9.46 14.56
N LYS A 268 -20.58 -10.37 15.54
CA LYS A 268 -20.16 -11.76 15.30
C LYS A 268 -21.05 -12.49 14.29
N GLU A 269 -22.34 -12.17 14.29
CA GLU A 269 -23.30 -12.77 13.36
C GLU A 269 -23.04 -12.31 11.92
N THR A 270 -22.92 -10.99 11.69
CA THR A 270 -22.70 -10.43 10.34
C THR A 270 -21.33 -10.79 9.76
N THR A 271 -20.34 -11.10 10.61
CA THR A 271 -19.00 -11.52 10.19
C THR A 271 -18.77 -13.03 10.22
N GLY A 272 -19.78 -13.83 10.58
CA GLY A 272 -19.63 -15.28 10.79
C GLY A 272 -19.21 -16.08 9.56
N HIS A 273 -19.44 -15.57 8.34
CA HIS A 273 -19.00 -16.19 7.10
C HIS A 273 -17.55 -15.83 6.71
N MET A 274 -17.04 -14.76 7.28
CA MET A 274 -15.68 -14.29 7.01
C MET A 274 -14.64 -15.19 7.68
N ARG A 275 -13.51 -15.42 7.01
CA ARG A 275 -12.38 -16.17 7.58
C ARG A 275 -11.13 -15.32 7.80
N LEU A 276 -11.02 -14.19 7.07
CA LEU A 276 -9.78 -13.40 7.09
C LEU A 276 -10.06 -11.90 6.93
N PHE A 277 -9.48 -11.15 7.85
CA PHE A 277 -9.41 -9.69 7.81
C PHE A 277 -7.95 -9.27 7.81
N VAL A 278 -7.49 -8.58 6.76
CA VAL A 278 -6.09 -8.14 6.59
C VAL A 278 -5.99 -6.63 6.71
N SER A 279 -5.09 -6.14 7.55
CA SER A 279 -4.78 -4.72 7.68
C SER A 279 -3.34 -4.41 7.31
N GLY A 280 -3.12 -3.26 6.70
CA GLY A 280 -1.78 -2.75 6.43
C GLY A 280 -1.78 -1.40 5.73
N SER A 281 -0.62 -1.00 5.21
CA SER A 281 -0.29 0.32 4.64
C SER A 281 -0.16 1.44 5.67
N ALA A 282 -0.64 1.24 6.88
CA ALA A 282 -0.45 2.11 8.04
C ALA A 282 -0.53 1.25 9.33
N PRO A 283 -0.04 1.73 10.48
CA PRO A 283 -0.20 1.03 11.76
C PRO A 283 -1.67 0.94 12.16
N LEU A 284 -2.11 -0.26 12.56
CA LEU A 284 -3.40 -0.45 13.22
C LEU A 284 -3.20 -0.24 14.72
N LEU A 285 -4.06 0.57 15.35
CA LEU A 285 -4.01 0.75 16.80
C LEU A 285 -4.37 -0.54 17.50
N ALA A 286 -3.64 -0.86 18.57
CA ALA A 286 -3.88 -2.08 19.34
C ALA A 286 -5.31 -2.11 19.95
N ASP A 287 -5.86 -0.94 20.32
CA ASP A 287 -7.24 -0.83 20.80
C ASP A 287 -8.26 -1.12 19.70
N THR A 288 -8.05 -0.59 18.50
CA THR A 288 -8.89 -0.91 17.34
C THR A 288 -8.87 -2.41 17.03
N HIS A 289 -7.70 -3.06 17.13
CA HIS A 289 -7.58 -4.51 16.98
C HIS A 289 -8.37 -5.27 18.05
N ARG A 290 -8.22 -4.87 19.33
CA ARG A 290 -8.94 -5.49 20.47
C ARG A 290 -10.46 -5.30 20.37
N GLU A 291 -10.91 -4.09 20.02
CA GLU A 291 -12.32 -3.79 19.83
C GLU A 291 -12.90 -4.60 18.66
N TRP A 292 -12.18 -4.70 17.56
CA TRP A 292 -12.57 -5.52 16.42
C TRP A 292 -12.76 -6.97 16.82
N PHE A 293 -11.80 -7.55 17.55
CA PHE A 293 -11.89 -8.93 18.05
C PHE A 293 -13.09 -9.12 19.00
N SER A 294 -13.28 -8.23 19.96
CA SER A 294 -14.40 -8.28 20.89
C SER A 294 -15.74 -8.31 20.16
N ARG A 295 -15.88 -7.49 19.14
CA ARG A 295 -17.12 -7.27 18.41
C ARG A 295 -17.41 -8.32 17.34
N THR A 296 -16.39 -8.84 16.69
CA THR A 296 -16.54 -9.78 15.56
C THR A 296 -16.11 -11.21 15.87
N GLY A 297 -15.27 -11.41 16.87
CA GLY A 297 -14.63 -12.70 17.16
C GLY A 297 -13.41 -12.99 16.25
N HIS A 298 -13.05 -12.09 15.33
CA HIS A 298 -11.92 -12.24 14.42
C HIS A 298 -10.76 -11.34 14.83
N ALA A 299 -9.57 -11.90 14.98
CA ALA A 299 -8.34 -11.12 15.08
C ALA A 299 -7.92 -10.61 13.70
N VAL A 300 -7.63 -9.31 13.57
CA VAL A 300 -7.11 -8.74 12.32
C VAL A 300 -5.70 -9.27 12.06
N LEU A 301 -5.42 -9.67 10.83
CA LEU A 301 -4.09 -10.06 10.40
C LEU A 301 -3.35 -8.80 9.92
N GLU A 302 -2.50 -8.28 10.78
CA GLU A 302 -1.62 -7.16 10.43
C GLU A 302 -0.40 -7.67 9.67
N ARG A 303 0.04 -6.88 8.68
CA ARG A 303 1.19 -7.18 7.84
C ARG A 303 1.94 -5.90 7.49
N TYR A 304 3.22 -6.03 7.15
CA TYR A 304 4.09 -4.92 6.77
C TYR A 304 4.68 -5.13 5.37
N GLY A 305 4.75 -4.04 4.66
CA GLY A 305 5.37 -3.92 3.36
C GLY A 305 5.36 -2.48 2.88
N MET A 306 6.03 -2.24 1.80
CA MET A 306 6.14 -0.93 1.17
C MET A 306 6.18 -1.08 -0.36
N THR A 307 6.12 0.02 -1.09
CA THR A 307 6.12 -0.05 -2.56
C THR A 307 7.36 -0.74 -3.09
N GLU A 308 8.50 -0.50 -2.47
CA GLU A 308 9.81 -1.04 -2.85
C GLU A 308 9.96 -2.54 -2.59
N THR A 309 9.12 -3.11 -1.71
CA THR A 309 9.32 -4.51 -1.29
C THR A 309 8.03 -5.34 -1.33
N ASN A 310 6.91 -4.80 -1.81
CA ASN A 310 5.60 -5.46 -1.62
C ASN A 310 5.41 -5.85 -0.14
N MET A 311 5.14 -7.12 0.18
CA MET A 311 4.94 -7.57 1.55
C MET A 311 6.19 -8.28 2.08
N ASN A 312 6.63 -7.86 3.27
CA ASN A 312 7.82 -8.37 3.94
C ASN A 312 7.49 -9.33 5.07
N THR A 313 6.50 -8.95 5.88
CA THR A 313 6.07 -9.71 7.06
C THR A 313 4.56 -9.82 7.11
N SER A 314 4.08 -10.82 7.85
CA SER A 314 2.67 -11.01 8.11
C SER A 314 2.48 -11.74 9.45
N ASN A 315 1.46 -11.36 10.21
CA ASN A 315 0.96 -12.21 11.27
C ASN A 315 0.54 -13.58 10.68
N PRO A 316 0.63 -14.66 11.44
CA PRO A 316 0.31 -16.00 10.93
C PRO A 316 -1.18 -16.16 10.64
N TYR A 317 -1.50 -16.95 9.63
CA TYR A 317 -2.89 -17.36 9.37
C TYR A 317 -3.40 -18.22 10.54
N ASP A 318 -2.64 -19.26 10.90
CA ASP A 318 -2.86 -20.03 12.11
C ASP A 318 -1.86 -19.60 13.19
N GLY A 319 -2.37 -19.27 14.35
CA GLY A 319 -1.56 -18.85 15.48
C GLY A 319 -1.99 -17.49 16.05
N GLU A 320 -1.18 -16.98 16.96
CA GLU A 320 -1.45 -15.71 17.63
C GLU A 320 -1.22 -14.53 16.68
N ARG A 321 -2.20 -13.65 16.55
CA ARG A 321 -2.09 -12.36 15.87
C ARG A 321 -1.93 -11.28 16.93
N VAL A 322 -0.71 -10.78 17.07
CA VAL A 322 -0.35 -9.85 18.13
C VAL A 322 -0.70 -8.42 17.74
N PRO A 323 -1.58 -7.74 18.49
CA PRO A 323 -1.93 -6.35 18.21
C PRO A 323 -0.69 -5.43 18.19
N GLY A 324 -0.52 -4.65 17.11
CA GLY A 324 0.61 -3.74 16.95
C GLY A 324 1.91 -4.39 16.47
N ALA A 325 1.95 -5.73 16.32
CA ALA A 325 3.03 -6.43 15.64
C ALA A 325 2.64 -6.73 14.19
N VAL A 326 3.61 -6.68 13.29
CA VAL A 326 3.39 -6.97 11.86
C VAL A 326 3.77 -8.40 11.47
N GLY A 327 3.96 -9.26 12.47
CA GLY A 327 4.17 -10.70 12.31
C GLY A 327 5.61 -11.10 12.00
N TYR A 328 5.75 -12.25 11.35
CA TYR A 328 7.03 -12.86 11.00
C TYR A 328 7.43 -12.52 9.57
N PRO A 329 8.74 -12.58 9.24
CA PRO A 329 9.17 -12.58 7.85
C PRO A 329 8.41 -13.63 7.02
N LEU A 330 7.94 -13.23 5.84
CA LEU A 330 7.27 -14.17 4.94
C LEU A 330 8.27 -15.19 4.37
N PRO A 331 7.83 -16.40 3.99
CA PRO A 331 8.69 -17.41 3.39
C PRO A 331 9.51 -16.87 2.22
N GLY A 332 10.82 -17.14 2.21
CA GLY A 332 11.75 -16.65 1.20
C GLY A 332 12.22 -15.21 1.38
N ILE A 333 11.77 -14.52 2.43
CA ILE A 333 12.15 -13.15 2.76
C ILE A 333 12.95 -13.13 4.06
N SER A 334 14.08 -12.47 4.04
CA SER A 334 14.92 -12.21 5.22
C SER A 334 14.66 -10.79 5.72
N VAL A 335 14.41 -10.67 7.00
CA VAL A 335 14.28 -9.38 7.69
C VAL A 335 15.27 -9.37 8.85
N ARG A 336 16.07 -8.31 8.95
CA ARG A 336 16.95 -8.07 10.09
C ARG A 336 16.79 -6.65 10.62
N VAL A 337 17.25 -6.44 11.83
CA VAL A 337 17.31 -5.12 12.46
C VAL A 337 18.76 -4.78 12.71
N THR A 338 19.21 -3.62 12.23
CA THR A 338 20.60 -3.20 12.31
C THR A 338 20.73 -1.87 13.04
N ASP A 339 21.86 -1.66 13.64
CA ASP A 339 22.26 -0.35 14.16
C ASP A 339 22.37 0.64 12.99
N PRO A 340 21.69 1.79 13.04
CA PRO A 340 21.67 2.73 11.92
C PRO A 340 23.03 3.33 11.54
N GLU A 341 23.96 3.43 12.49
CA GLU A 341 25.29 4.05 12.30
C GLU A 341 26.29 3.02 11.78
N THR A 342 26.31 1.84 12.39
CA THR A 342 27.33 0.82 12.07
C THR A 342 26.88 -0.18 11.01
N GLY A 343 25.56 -0.36 10.83
CA GLY A 343 24.98 -1.37 9.96
C GLY A 343 25.06 -2.80 10.49
N ASN A 344 25.58 -2.99 11.71
CA ASN A 344 25.65 -4.30 12.35
C ASN A 344 24.29 -4.74 12.85
N GLU A 345 23.99 -6.03 12.75
CA GLU A 345 22.76 -6.60 13.28
C GLU A 345 22.73 -6.46 14.81
N VAL A 346 21.56 -6.07 15.35
CA VAL A 346 21.35 -5.89 16.78
C VAL A 346 20.63 -7.09 17.41
N ALA A 347 20.75 -7.24 18.72
CA ALA A 347 20.04 -8.28 19.45
C ALA A 347 18.50 -8.09 19.39
N ARG A 348 17.76 -9.16 19.64
CA ARG A 348 16.29 -9.08 19.84
C ARG A 348 15.96 -8.05 20.90
N GLU A 349 14.75 -7.50 20.84
CA GLU A 349 14.25 -6.40 21.68
C GLU A 349 14.98 -5.06 21.49
N THR A 350 16.07 -5.02 20.71
CA THR A 350 16.79 -3.78 20.42
C THR A 350 16.19 -3.10 19.20
N VAL A 351 15.94 -1.80 19.31
CA VAL A 351 15.44 -0.96 18.22
C VAL A 351 16.57 -0.62 17.27
N GLY A 352 16.31 -0.75 15.98
CA GLY A 352 17.25 -0.39 14.92
C GLY A 352 16.56 -0.21 13.57
N MET A 353 17.35 -0.12 12.52
CA MET A 353 16.91 0.00 11.14
C MET A 353 16.44 -1.36 10.62
N ILE A 354 15.24 -1.42 10.07
CA ILE A 354 14.74 -2.63 9.42
C ILE A 354 15.34 -2.74 8.03
N GLU A 355 15.93 -3.88 7.74
CA GLU A 355 16.48 -4.21 6.44
C GLU A 355 15.87 -5.49 5.90
N VAL A 356 15.62 -5.54 4.59
CA VAL A 356 14.88 -6.62 3.93
C VAL A 356 15.66 -7.15 2.72
N LYS A 357 15.66 -8.47 2.56
CA LYS A 357 16.21 -9.15 1.38
C LYS A 357 15.28 -10.27 0.95
N GLY A 358 14.99 -10.35 -0.35
CA GLY A 358 14.14 -11.40 -0.90
C GLY A 358 13.77 -11.14 -2.36
N PRO A 359 13.10 -12.10 -3.00
CA PRO A 359 12.66 -11.97 -4.39
C PRO A 359 11.60 -10.87 -4.58
N ASN A 360 10.95 -10.45 -3.52
CA ASN A 360 9.95 -9.37 -3.48
C ASN A 360 10.56 -7.97 -3.58
N VAL A 361 11.86 -7.81 -3.32
CA VAL A 361 12.54 -6.51 -3.28
C VAL A 361 12.74 -5.96 -4.70
N PHE A 362 12.36 -4.71 -4.91
CA PHE A 362 12.38 -4.01 -6.19
C PHE A 362 13.77 -3.97 -6.86
N LYS A 363 13.82 -3.58 -8.13
CA LYS A 363 15.06 -3.49 -8.91
C LYS A 363 15.80 -2.15 -8.74
N GLY A 364 15.27 -1.27 -7.91
CA GLY A 364 15.80 0.07 -7.67
C GLY A 364 14.87 1.18 -8.13
N TYR A 365 15.34 2.41 -8.05
CA TYR A 365 14.57 3.58 -8.46
C TYR A 365 14.86 3.97 -9.92
N TRP A 366 13.79 4.25 -10.64
CA TRP A 366 13.85 4.66 -12.04
C TRP A 366 14.77 5.87 -12.22
N ARG A 367 15.79 5.74 -13.09
CA ARG A 367 16.79 6.78 -13.41
C ARG A 367 17.57 7.32 -12.21
N MET A 368 17.58 6.60 -11.09
CA MET A 368 18.29 7.02 -9.87
C MET A 368 19.27 5.93 -9.38
N PRO A 369 20.31 5.57 -10.15
CA PRO A 369 21.22 4.47 -9.79
C PRO A 369 22.02 4.74 -8.52
N GLU A 370 22.42 5.99 -8.28
CA GLU A 370 23.17 6.37 -7.07
C GLU A 370 22.29 6.26 -5.83
N LYS A 371 21.05 6.76 -5.93
CA LYS A 371 20.09 6.62 -4.85
C LYS A 371 19.77 5.17 -4.56
N THR A 372 19.59 4.36 -5.59
CA THR A 372 19.39 2.91 -5.45
C THR A 372 20.56 2.28 -4.69
N ARG A 373 21.80 2.56 -5.11
CA ARG A 373 22.98 2.01 -4.46
C ARG A 373 23.09 2.41 -2.99
N SER A 374 22.75 3.65 -2.63
CA SER A 374 22.80 4.13 -1.25
C SER A 374 21.75 3.52 -0.33
N GLU A 375 20.73 2.86 -0.86
CA GLU A 375 19.67 2.21 -0.07
C GLU A 375 19.82 0.67 -0.03
N PHE A 376 20.94 0.13 -0.56
CA PHE A 376 21.27 -1.28 -0.43
C PHE A 376 22.59 -1.47 0.27
N ARG A 377 22.69 -2.49 1.10
CA ARG A 377 23.94 -2.98 1.66
C ARG A 377 24.69 -3.82 0.64
N ASP A 378 25.99 -3.99 0.84
CA ASP A 378 26.85 -4.81 -0.04
C ASP A 378 26.40 -6.27 -0.10
N ASP A 379 25.78 -6.78 0.97
CA ASP A 379 25.23 -8.12 1.06
C ASP A 379 23.80 -8.26 0.45
N GLY A 380 23.29 -7.20 -0.16
CA GLY A 380 22.02 -7.15 -0.89
C GLY A 380 20.78 -6.91 -0.05
N PHE A 381 20.91 -6.54 1.22
CA PHE A 381 19.76 -6.07 2.00
C PHE A 381 19.38 -4.65 1.63
N PHE A 382 18.08 -4.42 1.43
CA PHE A 382 17.51 -3.10 1.22
C PHE A 382 17.21 -2.43 2.58
N ILE A 383 17.64 -1.18 2.72
CA ILE A 383 17.46 -0.33 3.90
C ILE A 383 16.09 0.33 3.78
N THR A 384 15.10 -0.12 4.56
CA THR A 384 13.70 0.34 4.41
C THR A 384 13.46 1.78 4.83
N GLY A 385 14.34 2.32 5.68
CA GLY A 385 14.14 3.60 6.35
C GLY A 385 13.12 3.52 7.49
N ASP A 386 12.57 2.34 7.80
CA ASP A 386 11.71 2.10 8.94
C ASP A 386 12.52 1.61 10.14
N LEU A 387 12.22 2.14 11.32
CA LEU A 387 12.77 1.69 12.59
C LEU A 387 11.83 0.68 13.24
N GLY A 388 12.41 -0.34 13.84
CA GLY A 388 11.64 -1.38 14.52
C GLY A 388 12.51 -2.30 15.34
N LYS A 389 11.91 -3.34 15.87
CA LYS A 389 12.58 -4.41 16.61
C LYS A 389 11.98 -5.76 16.27
N ILE A 390 12.71 -6.81 16.55
CA ILE A 390 12.22 -8.18 16.57
C ILE A 390 12.17 -8.61 18.04
N ASP A 391 10.99 -9.01 18.51
CA ASP A 391 10.82 -9.44 19.91
C ASP A 391 11.36 -10.87 20.14
N ASP A 392 11.37 -11.30 21.40
CA ASP A 392 11.88 -12.63 21.80
C ASP A 392 11.09 -13.79 21.16
N LYS A 393 9.83 -13.57 20.81
CA LYS A 393 8.98 -14.53 20.08
C LYS A 393 9.23 -14.50 18.56
N GLY A 394 9.98 -13.52 18.05
CA GLY A 394 10.30 -13.35 16.63
C GLY A 394 9.33 -12.45 15.86
N TYR A 395 8.36 -11.80 16.51
CA TYR A 395 7.49 -10.82 15.86
C TYR A 395 8.24 -9.54 15.55
N VAL A 396 8.02 -9.02 14.35
CA VAL A 396 8.51 -7.71 13.94
C VAL A 396 7.54 -6.63 14.39
N HIS A 397 8.07 -5.58 15.00
CA HIS A 397 7.35 -4.39 15.44
C HIS A 397 7.89 -3.16 14.73
N ILE A 398 7.01 -2.38 14.09
CA ILE A 398 7.37 -1.12 13.43
C ILE A 398 7.15 0.01 14.43
N LEU A 399 8.21 0.79 14.70
CA LEU A 399 8.19 1.91 15.64
C LEU A 399 8.09 3.26 14.95
N GLY A 400 8.38 3.33 13.65
CA GLY A 400 8.23 4.54 12.86
C GLY A 400 9.24 4.65 11.74
N ARG A 401 9.27 5.82 11.11
CA ARG A 401 10.28 6.17 10.11
C ARG A 401 11.52 6.71 10.80
N GLY A 402 12.71 6.30 10.33
CA GLY A 402 13.97 6.82 10.84
C GLY A 402 14.06 8.35 10.75
N LYS A 403 13.52 8.93 9.67
CA LYS A 403 13.41 10.39 9.49
C LYS A 403 12.41 11.10 10.40
N ASP A 404 11.48 10.37 11.01
CA ASP A 404 10.51 10.89 11.97
C ASP A 404 11.04 10.75 13.41
N LEU A 405 12.20 10.09 13.59
CA LEU A 405 12.91 10.03 14.86
C LEU A 405 13.17 11.46 15.35
N VAL A 406 12.81 11.74 16.59
CA VAL A 406 13.04 13.04 17.22
C VAL A 406 14.32 12.96 18.03
N ILE A 407 15.26 13.85 17.74
CA ILE A 407 16.50 13.96 18.49
C ILE A 407 16.37 15.11 19.50
N SER A 408 15.99 14.77 20.74
CA SER A 408 15.71 15.75 21.78
C SER A 408 16.73 15.67 22.90
N GLY A 409 17.53 16.72 23.08
CA GLY A 409 18.55 16.78 24.11
C GLY A 409 19.65 15.70 23.96
N GLY A 410 19.93 15.28 22.73
CA GLY A 410 20.88 14.21 22.42
C GLY A 410 20.34 12.78 22.58
N PHE A 411 19.05 12.63 22.88
CA PHE A 411 18.39 11.32 22.99
C PHE A 411 17.50 11.04 21.78
N ASN A 412 17.55 9.79 21.32
CA ASN A 412 16.65 9.28 20.32
C ASN A 412 15.27 9.05 20.93
N VAL A 413 14.25 9.78 20.45
CA VAL A 413 12.87 9.65 20.88
C VAL A 413 12.04 9.10 19.71
N TYR A 414 11.45 7.95 19.92
CA TYR A 414 10.65 7.25 18.92
C TYR A 414 9.19 7.72 19.04
N PRO A 415 8.65 8.45 18.05
CA PRO A 415 7.30 8.99 18.12
C PRO A 415 6.24 7.95 18.47
N LYS A 416 6.34 6.73 17.93
CA LYS A 416 5.33 5.68 18.13
C LYS A 416 5.22 5.22 19.58
N GLU A 417 6.31 5.26 20.34
CA GLU A 417 6.25 4.94 21.79
C GLU A 417 5.34 5.92 22.53
N ILE A 418 5.47 7.21 22.22
CA ILE A 418 4.68 8.26 22.85
C ILE A 418 3.24 8.24 22.34
N GLU A 419 3.07 8.08 21.02
CA GLU A 419 1.76 7.94 20.40
C GLU A 419 0.97 6.77 21.03
N SER A 420 1.61 5.62 21.26
CA SER A 420 0.95 4.47 21.87
C SER A 420 0.45 4.75 23.29
N GLU A 421 1.19 5.52 24.08
CA GLU A 421 0.77 5.90 25.43
C GLU A 421 -0.36 6.95 25.42
N ILE A 422 -0.33 7.89 24.45
CA ILE A 422 -1.39 8.89 24.26
C ILE A 422 -2.65 8.22 23.73
N ASP A 423 -2.52 7.35 22.72
CA ASP A 423 -3.63 6.66 22.07
C ASP A 423 -4.38 5.73 23.04
N ALA A 424 -3.69 5.25 24.11
CA ALA A 424 -4.29 4.44 25.17
C ALA A 424 -5.02 5.24 26.26
N MET A 425 -5.09 6.56 26.16
CA MET A 425 -5.82 7.39 27.11
C MET A 425 -7.31 7.47 26.79
N ASP A 426 -8.14 7.41 27.82
CA ASP A 426 -9.58 7.59 27.66
C ASP A 426 -9.89 8.93 26.98
N GLY A 427 -10.72 8.89 25.94
CA GLY A 427 -11.14 10.07 25.20
C GLY A 427 -10.22 10.48 24.04
N VAL A 428 -9.10 9.80 23.82
CA VAL A 428 -8.25 10.00 22.65
C VAL A 428 -8.74 9.10 21.49
N VAL A 429 -8.79 9.68 20.30
CA VAL A 429 -9.06 8.95 19.04
C VAL A 429 -7.77 8.47 18.42
N GLU A 430 -6.80 9.37 18.30
CA GLU A 430 -5.47 9.10 17.73
C GLU A 430 -4.52 10.25 18.05
N SER A 431 -3.22 10.00 17.87
CA SER A 431 -2.20 11.03 18.01
C SER A 431 -1.10 10.93 16.94
N ALA A 432 -0.37 12.03 16.79
CA ALA A 432 0.87 12.09 16.02
C ALA A 432 1.92 12.87 16.82
N VAL A 433 3.11 12.29 16.96
CA VAL A 433 4.24 12.94 17.63
C VAL A 433 5.30 13.31 16.61
N ILE A 434 5.78 14.54 16.70
CA ILE A 434 6.76 15.16 15.80
C ILE A 434 7.89 15.83 16.59
N GLY A 435 9.06 15.91 15.97
CA GLY A 435 10.13 16.81 16.39
C GLY A 435 9.97 18.18 15.74
N VAL A 436 10.07 19.22 16.51
CA VAL A 436 10.00 20.61 16.07
C VAL A 436 11.24 21.36 16.57
N PRO A 437 11.88 22.22 15.77
CA PRO A 437 13.10 22.91 16.18
C PRO A 437 12.99 23.58 17.56
N HIS A 438 13.95 23.33 18.45
CA HIS A 438 13.98 23.84 19.81
C HIS A 438 15.39 24.33 20.16
N ALA A 439 15.51 25.52 20.71
CA ALA A 439 16.80 26.18 20.96
C ALA A 439 17.72 25.37 21.89
N ASP A 440 17.18 24.73 22.94
CA ASP A 440 17.97 24.04 23.97
C ASP A 440 18.09 22.53 23.69
N PHE A 441 17.14 21.94 22.99
CA PHE A 441 17.07 20.47 22.82
C PHE A 441 17.37 20.00 21.38
N GLY A 442 17.67 20.90 20.46
CA GLY A 442 17.71 20.59 19.03
C GLY A 442 16.30 20.40 18.46
N GLU A 443 15.58 19.39 18.96
CA GLU A 443 14.16 19.22 18.66
C GLU A 443 13.34 19.12 19.96
N GLY A 444 12.17 19.77 19.97
CA GLY A 444 11.16 19.61 21.01
C GLY A 444 10.13 18.57 20.64
N VAL A 445 9.98 17.56 21.47
CA VAL A 445 8.93 16.56 21.29
C VAL A 445 7.58 17.24 21.40
N THR A 446 6.76 17.12 20.33
CA THR A 446 5.46 17.78 20.22
C THR A 446 4.40 16.79 19.83
N ALA A 447 3.31 16.69 20.60
CA ALA A 447 2.19 15.83 20.29
C ALA A 447 1.03 16.61 19.68
N VAL A 448 0.36 16.05 18.69
CA VAL A 448 -0.88 16.53 18.09
C VAL A 448 -1.92 15.43 18.26
N VAL A 449 -3.02 15.71 18.95
CA VAL A 449 -3.97 14.72 19.46
C VAL A 449 -5.37 15.03 18.94
N VAL A 450 -6.07 14.01 18.45
CA VAL A 450 -7.49 14.04 18.12
C VAL A 450 -8.26 13.37 19.26
N CYS A 451 -9.30 14.03 19.74
CA CYS A 451 -10.10 13.54 20.85
C CYS A 451 -11.55 13.27 20.43
N HIS A 452 -12.21 12.35 21.14
CA HIS A 452 -13.66 12.19 21.00
C HIS A 452 -14.38 13.48 21.38
N GLN A 453 -15.48 13.76 20.69
CA GLN A 453 -16.28 14.93 20.94
C GLN A 453 -16.79 14.92 22.40
N GLY A 454 -16.53 15.99 23.15
CA GLY A 454 -16.93 16.10 24.54
C GLY A 454 -15.96 15.43 25.54
N ALA A 455 -14.84 14.85 25.11
CA ALA A 455 -13.86 14.22 26.03
C ALA A 455 -13.21 15.19 27.03
N GLY A 456 -13.22 16.49 26.75
CA GLY A 456 -12.71 17.53 27.68
C GLY A 456 -11.20 17.46 27.93
N LEU A 457 -10.44 16.77 27.05
CA LEU A 457 -8.99 16.65 27.18
C LEU A 457 -8.32 18.00 26.83
N SER A 458 -7.22 18.25 27.52
CA SER A 458 -6.38 19.45 27.35
C SER A 458 -4.90 19.04 27.34
N GLU A 459 -4.03 19.94 26.88
CA GLU A 459 -2.57 19.75 26.97
C GLU A 459 -2.15 19.28 28.36
N ALA A 460 -2.64 19.96 29.42
CA ALA A 460 -2.30 19.63 30.80
C ALA A 460 -2.80 18.24 31.24
N SER A 461 -3.97 17.79 30.77
CA SER A 461 -4.48 16.46 31.11
C SER A 461 -3.71 15.34 30.39
N VAL A 462 -3.35 15.53 29.13
CA VAL A 462 -2.52 14.57 28.39
C VAL A 462 -1.13 14.46 29.02
N LEU A 463 -0.47 15.57 29.30
CA LEU A 463 0.85 15.57 29.97
C LEU A 463 0.82 14.88 31.33
N ARG A 464 -0.21 15.12 32.15
CA ARG A 464 -0.38 14.42 33.42
C ARG A 464 -0.61 12.92 33.23
N GLY A 465 -1.36 12.52 32.22
CA GLY A 465 -1.61 11.11 31.90
C GLY A 465 -0.37 10.35 31.47
N LEU A 466 0.63 11.05 30.93
CA LEU A 466 1.92 10.48 30.54
C LEU A 466 2.94 10.44 31.69
N ASP A 467 2.71 11.19 32.77
CA ASP A 467 3.66 11.26 33.87
C ASP A 467 3.82 9.89 34.55
N GLY A 468 5.07 9.49 34.75
CA GLY A 468 5.42 8.15 35.24
C GLY A 468 5.32 7.00 34.24
N ARG A 469 4.73 7.22 33.06
CA ARG A 469 4.68 6.22 31.98
C ARG A 469 5.85 6.33 31.01
N LEU A 470 6.37 7.54 30.83
CA LEU A 470 7.48 7.84 29.92
C LEU A 470 8.67 8.43 30.67
N ALA A 471 9.87 8.14 30.17
CA ALA A 471 11.06 8.82 30.64
C ALA A 471 10.97 10.33 30.35
N LYS A 472 11.52 11.17 31.22
CA LYS A 472 11.40 12.63 31.14
C LYS A 472 11.82 13.22 29.77
N PHE A 473 12.84 12.66 29.12
CA PHE A 473 13.30 13.13 27.83
C PHE A 473 12.34 12.80 26.67
N LYS A 474 11.45 11.80 26.84
CA LYS A 474 10.39 11.43 25.88
C LYS A 474 9.12 12.27 26.06
N MET A 475 8.96 12.96 27.19
CA MET A 475 7.76 13.75 27.47
C MET A 475 7.56 14.85 26.43
N PRO A 476 6.37 14.95 25.81
CA PRO A 476 6.07 16.09 24.95
C PRO A 476 6.25 17.41 25.68
N LYS A 477 6.89 18.38 25.01
CA LYS A 477 7.03 19.75 25.51
C LYS A 477 5.73 20.56 25.30
N ARG A 478 4.98 20.20 24.27
CA ARG A 478 3.68 20.78 23.92
C ARG A 478 2.74 19.69 23.42
N VAL A 479 1.45 19.87 23.69
CA VAL A 479 0.37 19.05 23.16
C VAL A 479 -0.69 19.96 22.52
N PHE A 480 -1.05 19.69 21.30
CA PHE A 480 -2.11 20.40 20.56
C PHE A 480 -3.29 19.46 20.36
N ILE A 481 -4.49 19.92 20.73
CA ILE A 481 -5.74 19.21 20.44
C ILE A 481 -6.28 19.76 19.12
N VAL A 482 -6.58 18.86 18.18
CA VAL A 482 -7.08 19.21 16.84
C VAL A 482 -8.30 18.34 16.49
N ASP A 483 -9.08 18.80 15.52
CA ASP A 483 -10.26 18.05 15.05
C ASP A 483 -9.87 16.83 14.20
N GLU A 484 -8.79 16.94 13.41
CA GLU A 484 -8.29 15.87 12.56
C GLU A 484 -6.77 16.00 12.31
N LEU A 485 -6.11 14.86 12.00
CA LEU A 485 -4.73 14.84 11.53
C LEU A 485 -4.68 14.91 10.00
N PRO A 486 -3.73 15.68 9.42
CA PRO A 486 -3.54 15.72 7.97
C PRO A 486 -3.15 14.33 7.44
N ARG A 487 -3.85 13.88 6.40
CA ARG A 487 -3.65 12.57 5.80
C ARG A 487 -3.45 12.66 4.30
N ASN A 488 -2.68 11.74 3.77
CA ASN A 488 -2.63 11.53 2.34
C ASN A 488 -3.86 10.71 1.88
N THR A 489 -3.99 10.53 0.57
CA THR A 489 -5.09 9.76 -0.06
C THR A 489 -5.17 8.29 0.38
N MET A 490 -4.08 7.75 0.97
CA MET A 490 -4.03 6.41 1.55
C MET A 490 -4.37 6.37 3.04
N GLY A 491 -4.85 7.49 3.60
CA GLY A 491 -5.17 7.60 5.02
C GLY A 491 -3.96 7.70 5.95
N LYS A 492 -2.74 7.82 5.42
CA LYS A 492 -1.53 7.92 6.22
C LYS A 492 -1.31 9.33 6.72
N VAL A 493 -1.06 9.49 8.03
CA VAL A 493 -0.77 10.79 8.66
C VAL A 493 0.48 11.41 8.03
N GLN A 494 0.35 12.69 7.65
CA GLN A 494 1.42 13.49 7.04
C GLN A 494 2.16 14.29 8.10
N LYS A 495 3.12 13.67 8.80
CA LYS A 495 3.93 14.32 9.85
C LYS A 495 4.76 15.49 9.33
N ASN A 496 5.14 15.51 8.06
CA ASN A 496 5.80 16.66 7.45
C ASN A 496 4.89 17.90 7.45
N VAL A 497 3.61 17.77 7.13
CA VAL A 497 2.65 18.86 7.20
C VAL A 497 2.51 19.39 8.62
N LEU A 498 2.48 18.48 9.61
CA LEU A 498 2.46 18.89 11.02
C LEU A 498 3.74 19.62 11.43
N ARG A 499 4.92 19.10 11.03
CA ARG A 499 6.19 19.81 11.31
C ARG A 499 6.22 21.22 10.72
N ASP A 500 5.76 21.37 9.49
CA ASP A 500 5.69 22.69 8.84
C ASP A 500 4.71 23.65 9.57
N SER A 501 3.56 23.11 10.02
CA SER A 501 2.55 23.90 10.73
C SER A 501 3.01 24.36 12.12
N TYR A 502 3.84 23.56 12.79
CA TYR A 502 4.27 23.84 14.16
C TYR A 502 5.74 24.26 14.29
N LYS A 503 6.45 24.48 13.18
CA LYS A 503 7.91 24.76 13.17
C LYS A 503 8.38 25.90 14.08
N ASP A 504 7.54 26.90 14.32
CA ASP A 504 7.91 28.13 15.02
C ASP A 504 7.42 28.17 16.48
N ILE A 505 6.82 27.08 17.00
CA ILE A 505 6.20 27.10 18.36
C ILE A 505 7.20 27.28 19.51
N TYR A 506 8.48 26.94 19.28
CA TYR A 506 9.57 27.12 20.24
C TYR A 506 10.52 28.26 19.84
N ALA A 507 10.22 29.01 18.79
CA ALA A 507 11.00 30.19 18.44
C ALA A 507 10.94 31.22 19.58
N LYS A 508 12.09 31.73 20.00
CA LYS A 508 12.13 32.83 21.00
C LYS A 508 11.39 34.03 20.40
N ARG A 509 10.31 34.44 21.01
CA ARG A 509 9.67 35.73 20.73
C ARG A 509 10.56 36.85 21.20
#